data_0ef3c9d0d83b99d8d6340c6243581a62
#
_entry.id   0ef3c9d0d83b99d8d6340c6243581a62
#
_cell.length_a   1.000
_cell.length_b   1.000
_cell.length_c   1.000
_cell.angle_alpha   90.00
_cell.angle_beta   90.00
_cell.angle_gamma   90.00
#
_symmetry.space_group_name_H-M   'P 1'
#
loop_
_entity.id
_entity.type
_entity.pdbx_description
1 polymer ?
#
loop_
_entity_poly.entity_id
_entity_poly.type
_entity_poly.pdbx_seq_one_letter_code
_entity_poly.pdbx_strand_id
1 'polypeptide(L)'
;MKVEELKNISEKLIDTFNQAGRESIDLYSKGLKITIKEDKSPVSNGDLRVNELITNKIKELTPNIPIVSEETVNLKIKNTSKIFWLIDPIDGTKEYIAGKDEYTLNAALVIDTVPVLGVVGVPKKERLFYSYAPGESYLIESGDIKKLNCEKQQPKGKIVALSSVVKPSDMILNKLKEFNVNSIVKMASSYKFCVIATGEYDIYAARERANEWDYAAGHAIAQNAGAIIKTLDEKPFLYGKADYRNPSLLIKRSENLND
;
A
#
# COMPACT_ATOMS: atom_id res chain seq x y z
N MET A 1 2.68 18.46 -10.74
CA MET A 1 3.59 18.79 -9.62
C MET A 1 5.03 18.46 -10.03
N LYS A 2 6.01 19.22 -9.55
CA LYS A 2 7.43 18.95 -9.78
C LYS A 2 7.93 17.86 -8.84
N VAL A 3 8.99 17.13 -9.22
CA VAL A 3 9.58 16.07 -8.37
C VAL A 3 10.01 16.60 -7.01
N GLU A 4 10.59 17.81 -6.95
CA GLU A 4 11.03 18.43 -5.69
C GLU A 4 9.85 18.73 -4.74
N GLU A 5 8.68 19.09 -5.27
CA GLU A 5 7.46 19.28 -4.48
C GLU A 5 6.97 17.93 -3.89
N LEU A 6 6.97 16.88 -4.72
CA LEU A 6 6.59 15.52 -4.29
C LEU A 6 7.55 15.00 -3.22
N LYS A 7 8.87 15.21 -3.38
CA LYS A 7 9.88 14.89 -2.40
C LYS A 7 9.60 15.58 -1.06
N ASN A 8 9.46 16.91 -1.07
CA ASN A 8 9.19 17.69 0.15
C ASN A 8 7.90 17.24 0.86
N ILE A 9 6.84 16.90 0.11
CA ILE A 9 5.60 16.37 0.69
C ILE A 9 5.85 15.02 1.34
N SER A 10 6.52 14.08 0.64
CA SER A 10 6.77 12.74 1.17
C SER A 10 7.61 12.78 2.44
N GLU A 11 8.68 13.58 2.47
CA GLU A 11 9.55 13.73 3.63
C GLU A 11 8.80 14.34 4.85
N LYS A 12 7.92 15.31 4.63
CA LYS A 12 7.10 15.90 5.70
C LYS A 12 6.01 14.96 6.23
N LEU A 13 5.66 13.91 5.52
CA LEU A 13 4.74 12.88 5.99
C LEU A 13 5.42 11.84 6.89
N ILE A 14 6.74 11.68 6.84
CA ILE A 14 7.47 10.66 7.61
C ILE A 14 7.18 10.76 9.11
N ASP A 15 7.33 11.95 9.68
CA ASP A 15 7.10 12.15 11.12
C ASP A 15 5.65 11.88 11.53
N THR A 16 4.70 12.27 10.66
CA THR A 16 3.27 12.02 10.88
C THR A 16 2.96 10.52 10.87
N PHE A 17 3.53 9.77 9.92
CA PHE A 17 3.36 8.32 9.87
C PHE A 17 4.01 7.60 11.06
N ASN A 18 5.17 8.06 11.49
CA ASN A 18 5.82 7.55 12.71
C ASN A 18 4.98 7.84 13.95
N GLN A 19 4.39 9.04 14.06
CA GLN A 19 3.48 9.38 15.15
C GLN A 19 2.22 8.52 15.09
N ALA A 20 1.56 8.43 13.93
CA ALA A 20 0.35 7.64 13.74
C ALA A 20 0.59 6.15 14.06
N GLY A 21 1.75 5.62 13.68
CA GLY A 21 2.16 4.25 14.01
C GLY A 21 2.28 4.03 15.51
N ARG A 22 2.98 4.93 16.23
CA ARG A 22 3.07 4.85 17.70
C ARG A 22 1.71 4.95 18.38
N GLU A 23 0.86 5.88 17.93
CA GLU A 23 -0.49 6.06 18.50
C GLU A 23 -1.38 4.84 18.22
N SER A 24 -1.26 4.20 17.06
CA SER A 24 -1.99 2.95 16.77
C SER A 24 -1.61 1.82 17.73
N ILE A 25 -0.32 1.66 18.02
CA ILE A 25 0.18 0.65 18.97
C ILE A 25 -0.27 0.97 20.40
N ASP A 26 -0.21 2.23 20.81
CA ASP A 26 -0.62 2.69 22.14
C ASP A 26 -2.13 2.46 22.36
N LEU A 27 -2.96 2.82 21.38
CA LEU A 27 -4.40 2.58 21.43
C LEU A 27 -4.74 1.08 21.51
N TYR A 28 -4.02 0.24 20.74
CA TYR A 28 -4.16 -1.21 20.86
C TYR A 28 -3.86 -1.70 22.28
N SER A 29 -2.77 -1.23 22.88
CA SER A 29 -2.36 -1.65 24.24
C SER A 29 -3.34 -1.23 25.33
N LYS A 30 -4.04 -0.11 25.14
CA LYS A 30 -5.06 0.42 26.06
C LYS A 30 -6.44 -0.22 25.88
N GLY A 31 -6.62 -1.05 24.86
CA GLY A 31 -7.89 -1.68 24.50
C GLY A 31 -8.67 -0.87 23.46
N LEU A 32 -8.91 -1.50 22.32
CA LEU A 32 -9.62 -0.87 21.20
C LEU A 32 -11.11 -0.74 21.46
N LYS A 33 -11.68 0.37 21.03
CA LYS A 33 -13.13 0.55 20.87
C LYS A 33 -13.49 0.21 19.43
N ILE A 34 -14.23 -0.87 19.21
CA ILE A 34 -14.55 -1.41 17.90
C ILE A 34 -16.02 -1.13 17.58
N THR A 35 -16.28 -0.66 16.37
CA THR A 35 -17.62 -0.48 15.80
C THR A 35 -17.71 -1.27 14.49
N ILE A 36 -18.90 -1.77 14.16
CA ILE A 36 -19.15 -2.47 12.89
C ILE A 36 -19.83 -1.47 11.94
N LYS A 37 -19.22 -1.24 10.77
CA LYS A 37 -19.76 -0.40 9.70
C LYS A 37 -21.01 -1.06 9.06
N GLU A 38 -21.77 -0.32 8.25
CA GLU A 38 -22.96 -0.83 7.54
C GLU A 38 -22.63 -2.00 6.61
N ASP A 39 -21.43 -2.01 6.00
CA ASP A 39 -20.93 -3.07 5.15
C ASP A 39 -20.39 -4.29 5.93
N LYS A 40 -20.59 -4.31 7.26
CA LYS A 40 -20.13 -5.35 8.21
C LYS A 40 -18.62 -5.42 8.40
N SER A 41 -17.84 -4.47 7.89
CA SER A 41 -16.43 -4.35 8.22
C SER A 41 -16.23 -3.72 9.61
N PRO A 42 -15.21 -4.11 10.38
CA PRO A 42 -14.89 -3.46 11.65
C PRO A 42 -14.13 -2.15 11.40
N VAL A 43 -14.35 -1.18 12.27
CA VAL A 43 -13.53 0.02 12.43
C VAL A 43 -13.22 0.21 13.91
N SER A 44 -12.04 0.64 14.25
CA SER A 44 -11.63 0.93 15.63
C SER A 44 -11.32 2.42 15.85
N ASN A 45 -11.22 2.81 17.11
CA ASN A 45 -10.70 4.15 17.44
C ASN A 45 -9.26 4.36 16.96
N GLY A 46 -8.49 3.29 16.68
CA GLY A 46 -7.19 3.34 16.02
C GLY A 46 -7.29 3.84 14.60
N ASP A 47 -8.19 3.26 13.79
CA ASP A 47 -8.44 3.68 12.39
C ASP A 47 -8.82 5.18 12.34
N LEU A 48 -9.74 5.60 13.20
CA LEU A 48 -10.21 6.99 13.24
C LEU A 48 -9.09 7.95 13.65
N ARG A 49 -8.26 7.59 14.62
CA ARG A 49 -7.17 8.44 15.09
C ARG A 49 -6.06 8.57 14.05
N VAL A 50 -5.68 7.47 13.43
CA VAL A 50 -4.69 7.46 12.34
C VAL A 50 -5.21 8.28 11.15
N ASN A 51 -6.50 8.11 10.80
CA ASN A 51 -7.15 8.91 9.76
C ASN A 51 -7.04 10.41 10.07
N GLU A 52 -7.36 10.83 11.28
CA GLU A 52 -7.26 12.23 11.69
C GLU A 52 -5.86 12.80 11.52
N LEU A 53 -4.83 12.10 12.01
CA LEU A 53 -3.43 12.55 11.93
C LEU A 53 -2.98 12.72 10.47
N ILE A 54 -3.19 11.70 9.65
CA ILE A 54 -2.72 11.69 8.25
C ILE A 54 -3.48 12.72 7.42
N THR A 55 -4.82 12.77 7.53
CA THR A 55 -5.64 13.70 6.74
C THR A 55 -5.39 15.14 7.11
N ASN A 56 -5.19 15.47 8.40
CA ASN A 56 -4.86 16.83 8.85
C ASN A 56 -3.51 17.28 8.28
N LYS A 57 -2.49 16.42 8.32
CA LYS A 57 -1.17 16.75 7.75
C LYS A 57 -1.23 16.94 6.23
N ILE A 58 -1.94 16.09 5.53
CA ILE A 58 -2.12 16.22 4.07
C ILE A 58 -2.88 17.51 3.72
N LYS A 59 -3.92 17.89 4.47
CA LYS A 59 -4.62 19.16 4.28
C LYS A 59 -3.72 20.38 4.52
N GLU A 60 -2.82 20.31 5.52
CA GLU A 60 -1.81 21.35 5.75
C GLU A 60 -0.86 21.49 4.55
N LEU A 61 -0.36 20.36 4.03
CA LEU A 61 0.63 20.34 2.95
C LEU A 61 0.03 20.67 1.58
N THR A 62 -1.20 20.23 1.34
CA THR A 62 -1.87 20.30 0.02
C THR A 62 -3.35 20.68 0.18
N PRO A 63 -3.68 21.89 0.67
CA PRO A 63 -5.05 22.28 1.05
C PRO A 63 -6.08 22.22 -0.09
N ASN A 64 -5.62 22.32 -1.33
CA ASN A 64 -6.48 22.34 -2.51
C ASN A 64 -6.61 20.97 -3.21
N ILE A 65 -5.97 19.91 -2.69
CA ILE A 65 -6.04 18.58 -3.27
C ILE A 65 -7.09 17.76 -2.51
N PRO A 66 -8.12 17.21 -3.19
CA PRO A 66 -9.13 16.38 -2.56
C PRO A 66 -8.53 15.14 -1.89
N ILE A 67 -9.12 14.75 -0.77
CA ILE A 67 -8.77 13.53 -0.03
C ILE A 67 -9.92 12.54 -0.12
N VAL A 68 -9.62 11.32 -0.52
CA VAL A 68 -10.50 10.15 -0.47
C VAL A 68 -9.89 9.18 0.55
N SER A 69 -10.53 9.05 1.70
CA SER A 69 -10.10 8.12 2.76
C SER A 69 -11.19 7.07 3.00
N GLU A 70 -10.79 5.83 3.26
CA GLU A 70 -11.69 4.74 3.60
C GLU A 70 -12.70 5.12 4.70
N GLU A 71 -12.25 5.85 5.72
CA GLU A 71 -13.07 6.18 6.89
C GLU A 71 -14.06 7.34 6.68
N THR A 72 -13.86 8.13 5.62
CA THR A 72 -14.67 9.34 5.38
C THR A 72 -15.25 9.44 3.97
N VAL A 73 -14.95 8.48 3.10
CA VAL A 73 -15.42 8.51 1.70
C VAL A 73 -16.95 8.39 1.63
N ASN A 74 -17.55 9.24 0.81
CA ASN A 74 -18.94 9.10 0.40
C ASN A 74 -19.00 8.61 -1.04
N LEU A 75 -19.28 7.34 -1.22
CA LEU A 75 -19.34 6.69 -2.56
C LEU A 75 -20.45 7.24 -3.46
N LYS A 76 -21.39 8.02 -2.93
CA LYS A 76 -22.43 8.71 -3.74
C LYS A 76 -21.90 9.97 -4.40
N ILE A 77 -20.75 10.50 -3.93
CA ILE A 77 -20.12 11.70 -4.47
C ILE A 77 -18.94 11.26 -5.36
N LYS A 78 -19.07 11.47 -6.67
CA LYS A 78 -18.03 11.13 -7.61
C LYS A 78 -16.87 12.12 -7.49
N ASN A 79 -15.67 11.63 -7.24
CA ASN A 79 -14.45 12.42 -7.40
C ASN A 79 -14.16 12.57 -8.90
N THR A 80 -14.09 13.80 -9.37
CA THR A 80 -13.76 14.14 -10.77
C THR A 80 -12.38 14.78 -10.92
N SER A 81 -11.65 14.91 -9.80
CA SER A 81 -10.32 15.50 -9.82
C SER A 81 -9.31 14.56 -10.47
N LYS A 82 -8.44 15.12 -11.30
CA LYS A 82 -7.28 14.39 -11.84
C LYS A 82 -6.14 14.24 -10.84
N ILE A 83 -6.16 15.02 -9.74
CA ILE A 83 -5.17 14.99 -8.67
C ILE A 83 -5.93 14.81 -7.37
N PHE A 84 -5.66 13.74 -6.63
CA PHE A 84 -6.32 13.45 -5.36
C PHE A 84 -5.50 12.50 -4.51
N TRP A 85 -5.74 12.54 -3.19
CA TRP A 85 -5.18 11.60 -2.24
C TRP A 85 -6.08 10.40 -2.04
N LEU A 86 -5.46 9.23 -1.92
CA LEU A 86 -6.08 7.98 -1.45
C LEU A 86 -5.44 7.61 -0.12
N ILE A 87 -6.26 7.39 0.90
CA ILE A 87 -5.81 7.06 2.25
C ILE A 87 -6.54 5.83 2.76
N ASP A 88 -5.78 4.84 3.21
CA ASP A 88 -6.26 3.78 4.08
C ASP A 88 -5.53 3.92 5.42
N PRO A 89 -6.20 4.38 6.46
CA PRO A 89 -5.57 4.62 7.75
C PRO A 89 -4.97 3.37 8.37
N ILE A 90 -5.69 2.25 8.29
CA ILE A 90 -5.23 0.94 8.76
C ILE A 90 -5.71 -0.15 7.80
N ASP A 91 -4.91 -0.43 6.76
CA ASP A 91 -5.13 -1.61 5.92
C ASP A 91 -4.81 -2.88 6.73
N GLY A 92 -5.79 -3.74 6.83
CA GLY A 92 -5.75 -4.89 7.71
C GLY A 92 -6.31 -4.61 9.11
N THR A 93 -7.44 -3.89 9.23
CA THR A 93 -8.13 -3.65 10.51
C THR A 93 -8.37 -4.93 11.32
N LYS A 94 -8.69 -6.06 10.63
CA LYS A 94 -8.86 -7.36 11.31
C LYS A 94 -7.56 -7.88 11.91
N GLU A 95 -6.45 -7.72 11.21
CA GLU A 95 -5.10 -8.05 11.67
C GLU A 95 -4.71 -7.15 12.84
N TYR A 96 -4.97 -5.85 12.73
CA TYR A 96 -4.75 -4.87 13.81
C TYR A 96 -5.52 -5.22 15.08
N ILE A 97 -6.84 -5.46 14.98
CA ILE A 97 -7.69 -5.87 16.12
C ILE A 97 -7.19 -7.18 16.74
N ALA A 98 -6.70 -8.11 15.92
CA ALA A 98 -6.16 -9.38 16.37
C ALA A 98 -4.72 -9.30 16.91
N GLY A 99 -4.11 -8.10 16.95
CA GLY A 99 -2.76 -7.87 17.46
C GLY A 99 -1.63 -8.39 16.58
N LYS A 100 -1.92 -8.67 15.31
CA LYS A 100 -0.92 -9.14 14.34
C LYS A 100 -0.03 -8.00 13.85
N ASP A 101 1.12 -8.37 13.25
CA ASP A 101 2.16 -7.42 12.86
C ASP A 101 2.02 -6.89 11.42
N GLU A 102 1.04 -7.38 10.66
CA GLU A 102 0.95 -7.16 9.22
C GLU A 102 -0.12 -6.13 8.82
N TYR A 103 -0.52 -5.20 9.69
CA TYR A 103 -1.32 -4.06 9.28
C TYR A 103 -0.43 -2.90 8.82
N THR A 104 -0.96 -2.05 7.95
CA THR A 104 -0.23 -0.91 7.38
C THR A 104 -1.03 0.37 7.40
N LEU A 105 -0.33 1.51 7.48
CA LEU A 105 -0.88 2.86 7.32
C LEU A 105 -0.53 3.34 5.92
N ASN A 106 -1.48 3.86 5.15
CA ASN A 106 -1.28 4.12 3.73
C ASN A 106 -1.76 5.51 3.32
N ALA A 107 -0.92 6.23 2.57
CA ALA A 107 -1.34 7.42 1.82
C ALA A 107 -0.65 7.48 0.46
N ALA A 108 -1.41 7.79 -0.58
CA ALA A 108 -0.91 7.96 -1.94
C ALA A 108 -1.46 9.21 -2.60
N LEU A 109 -0.63 9.92 -3.36
CA LEU A 109 -1.05 10.96 -4.28
C LEU A 109 -1.18 10.38 -5.67
N VAL A 110 -2.37 10.47 -6.24
CA VAL A 110 -2.67 10.08 -7.61
C VAL A 110 -2.71 11.31 -8.50
N ILE A 111 -2.03 11.25 -9.65
CA ILE A 111 -2.06 12.27 -10.70
C ILE A 111 -2.36 11.57 -12.04
N ASP A 112 -3.39 12.05 -12.74
CA ASP A 112 -3.81 11.51 -14.04
C ASP A 112 -3.89 9.97 -14.03
N THR A 113 -4.58 9.43 -13.03
CA THR A 113 -4.84 7.99 -12.83
C THR A 113 -3.65 7.15 -12.37
N VAL A 114 -2.47 7.73 -12.13
CA VAL A 114 -1.25 7.03 -11.70
C VAL A 114 -0.85 7.48 -10.30
N PRO A 115 -0.53 6.55 -9.37
CA PRO A 115 -0.04 6.92 -8.04
C PRO A 115 1.46 7.31 -8.17
N VAL A 116 1.75 8.59 -7.96
CA VAL A 116 3.10 9.15 -8.14
C VAL A 116 3.90 9.25 -6.84
N LEU A 117 3.21 9.34 -5.70
CA LEU A 117 3.79 9.37 -4.37
C LEU A 117 3.06 8.36 -3.49
N GLY A 118 3.79 7.64 -2.69
CA GLY A 118 3.25 6.71 -1.71
C GLY A 118 4.03 6.76 -0.39
N VAL A 119 3.31 6.65 0.72
CA VAL A 119 3.88 6.42 2.05
C VAL A 119 3.15 5.25 2.69
N VAL A 120 3.91 4.26 3.16
CA VAL A 120 3.39 3.09 3.88
C VAL A 120 4.15 2.91 5.18
N GLY A 121 3.46 3.01 6.31
CA GLY A 121 3.98 2.65 7.62
C GLY A 121 3.61 1.21 7.97
N VAL A 122 4.53 0.47 8.56
CA VAL A 122 4.33 -0.89 9.12
C VAL A 122 4.71 -0.86 10.61
N PRO A 123 3.81 -0.34 11.48
CA PRO A 123 4.19 0.06 12.84
C PRO A 123 4.82 -1.05 13.68
N LYS A 124 4.23 -2.25 13.64
CA LYS A 124 4.71 -3.41 14.42
C LYS A 124 6.05 -3.99 13.93
N LYS A 125 6.50 -3.60 12.73
CA LYS A 125 7.78 -4.03 12.15
C LYS A 125 8.80 -2.90 12.15
N GLU A 126 8.44 -1.72 12.66
CA GLU A 126 9.28 -0.52 12.69
C GLU A 126 9.86 -0.15 11.31
N ARG A 127 9.06 -0.38 10.25
CA ARG A 127 9.40 -0.08 8.86
C ARG A 127 8.52 1.04 8.33
N LEU A 128 9.11 1.99 7.63
CA LEU A 128 8.40 3.02 6.89
C LEU A 128 8.95 3.08 5.47
N PHE A 129 8.05 3.01 4.50
CA PHE A 129 8.36 3.09 3.09
C PHE A 129 7.79 4.38 2.50
N TYR A 130 8.54 5.04 1.62
CA TYR A 130 8.04 6.19 0.89
C TYR A 130 8.65 6.29 -0.51
N SER A 131 7.92 6.91 -1.43
CA SER A 131 8.40 7.18 -2.77
C SER A 131 7.76 8.43 -3.34
N TYR A 132 8.42 9.08 -4.31
CA TYR A 132 7.94 10.32 -4.91
C TYR A 132 8.25 10.50 -6.40
N ALA A 133 9.01 9.58 -7.02
CA ALA A 133 9.33 9.58 -8.44
C ALA A 133 9.94 8.22 -8.85
N PRO A 134 9.99 7.90 -10.15
CA PRO A 134 10.68 6.72 -10.65
C PRO A 134 12.15 6.70 -10.18
N GLY A 135 12.58 5.58 -9.60
CA GLY A 135 13.90 5.42 -8.99
C GLY A 135 14.06 6.10 -7.62
N GLU A 136 13.05 6.78 -7.11
CA GLU A 136 13.07 7.45 -5.81
C GLU A 136 12.08 6.76 -4.86
N SER A 137 12.46 5.57 -4.41
CA SER A 137 11.74 4.75 -3.43
C SER A 137 12.68 4.35 -2.30
N TYR A 138 12.20 4.41 -1.05
CA TYR A 138 13.03 4.32 0.14
C TYR A 138 12.36 3.51 1.25
N LEU A 139 13.18 2.83 2.05
CA LEU A 139 12.84 2.20 3.32
C LEU A 139 13.56 2.91 4.45
N ILE A 140 12.85 3.28 5.49
CA ILE A 140 13.39 3.65 6.79
C ILE A 140 13.18 2.47 7.74
N GLU A 141 14.28 1.95 8.28
CA GLU A 141 14.30 0.81 9.20
C GLU A 141 15.42 0.99 10.19
N SER A 142 15.14 0.88 11.48
CA SER A 142 16.13 1.07 12.57
C SER A 142 16.90 2.39 12.51
N GLY A 143 16.28 3.46 11.98
CA GLY A 143 16.90 4.78 11.80
C GLY A 143 17.71 4.95 10.50
N ASP A 144 17.98 3.89 9.78
CA ASP A 144 18.67 3.92 8.49
C ASP A 144 17.72 4.18 7.34
N ILE A 145 18.15 4.95 6.33
CA ILE A 145 17.43 5.18 5.08
C ILE A 145 18.10 4.39 3.97
N LYS A 146 17.36 3.46 3.35
CA LYS A 146 17.85 2.62 2.24
C LYS A 146 17.07 2.95 0.98
N LYS A 147 17.75 3.29 -0.11
CA LYS A 147 17.15 3.44 -1.43
C LYS A 147 16.80 2.05 -1.99
N LEU A 148 15.57 1.89 -2.46
CA LEU A 148 15.06 0.63 -2.97
C LEU A 148 15.29 0.51 -4.48
N ASN A 149 15.62 -0.70 -4.91
CA ASN A 149 15.64 -1.11 -6.32
C ASN A 149 15.44 -2.62 -6.34
N CYS A 150 14.23 -3.06 -6.61
CA CYS A 150 13.84 -4.47 -6.56
C CYS A 150 14.45 -5.33 -7.67
N GLU A 151 14.88 -4.75 -8.81
CA GLU A 151 15.54 -5.49 -9.88
C GLU A 151 16.93 -6.02 -9.49
N LYS A 152 17.64 -5.30 -8.61
CA LYS A 152 18.98 -5.67 -8.16
C LYS A 152 19.00 -6.73 -7.06
N GLN A 153 17.86 -7.05 -6.50
CA GLN A 153 17.72 -8.08 -5.47
C GLN A 153 17.55 -9.44 -6.17
N GLN A 154 18.64 -10.12 -6.45
CA GLN A 154 18.60 -11.43 -7.11
C GLN A 154 17.86 -12.47 -6.28
N PRO A 155 16.94 -13.24 -6.85
CA PRO A 155 16.35 -14.36 -6.17
C PRO A 155 17.42 -15.40 -5.88
N LYS A 156 17.47 -15.88 -4.66
CA LYS A 156 18.39 -16.94 -4.25
C LYS A 156 17.94 -18.31 -4.82
N GLY A 157 17.75 -18.38 -6.14
CA GLY A 157 17.41 -19.60 -6.86
C GLY A 157 15.98 -20.11 -6.67
N LYS A 158 15.08 -19.35 -6.02
CA LYS A 158 13.67 -19.73 -5.82
C LYS A 158 12.76 -18.52 -5.93
N ILE A 159 11.73 -18.63 -6.76
CA ILE A 159 10.70 -17.60 -6.89
C ILE A 159 9.63 -17.82 -5.82
N VAL A 160 9.41 -16.82 -4.96
CA VAL A 160 8.43 -16.85 -3.88
C VAL A 160 7.30 -15.88 -4.16
N ALA A 161 6.07 -16.40 -4.27
CA ALA A 161 4.89 -15.57 -4.42
C ALA A 161 4.27 -15.19 -3.09
N LEU A 162 3.59 -14.03 -3.08
CA LEU A 162 2.73 -13.60 -2.00
C LEU A 162 1.25 -13.86 -2.31
N SER A 163 0.47 -14.08 -1.27
CA SER A 163 -0.99 -14.20 -1.35
C SER A 163 -1.65 -13.56 -0.14
N SER A 164 -2.81 -12.94 -0.34
CA SER A 164 -3.64 -12.42 0.77
C SER A 164 -4.40 -13.52 1.52
N VAL A 165 -4.45 -14.73 0.98
CA VAL A 165 -5.21 -15.86 1.52
C VAL A 165 -4.34 -17.12 1.61
N VAL A 166 -4.69 -18.03 2.52
CA VAL A 166 -3.95 -19.30 2.68
C VAL A 166 -4.08 -20.19 1.44
N LYS A 167 -5.26 -20.19 0.82
CA LYS A 167 -5.54 -20.98 -0.40
C LYS A 167 -5.97 -20.03 -1.52
N PRO A 168 -5.07 -19.65 -2.43
CA PRO A 168 -5.43 -18.90 -3.63
C PRO A 168 -6.39 -19.68 -4.53
N SER A 169 -7.19 -18.98 -5.34
CA SER A 169 -8.05 -19.61 -6.34
C SER A 169 -7.24 -20.24 -7.45
N ASP A 170 -7.84 -21.22 -8.17
CA ASP A 170 -7.20 -21.89 -9.31
C ASP A 170 -6.74 -20.89 -10.38
N MET A 171 -7.50 -19.83 -10.62
CA MET A 171 -7.11 -18.75 -11.53
C MET A 171 -5.76 -18.12 -11.13
N ILE A 172 -5.58 -17.81 -9.85
CA ILE A 172 -4.31 -17.25 -9.33
C ILE A 172 -3.20 -18.29 -9.37
N LEU A 173 -3.49 -19.53 -8.96
CA LEU A 173 -2.50 -20.62 -9.00
C LEU A 173 -2.01 -20.89 -10.42
N ASN A 174 -2.91 -20.89 -11.41
CA ASN A 174 -2.53 -21.07 -12.80
C ASN A 174 -1.70 -19.91 -13.34
N LYS A 175 -2.04 -18.66 -12.97
CA LYS A 175 -1.21 -17.48 -13.33
C LYS A 175 0.19 -17.57 -12.72
N LEU A 176 0.32 -17.98 -11.46
CA LEU A 176 1.62 -18.12 -10.78
C LEU A 176 2.49 -19.25 -11.38
N LYS A 177 1.87 -20.32 -11.92
CA LYS A 177 2.61 -21.38 -12.62
C LYS A 177 3.35 -20.88 -13.86
N GLU A 178 2.84 -19.86 -14.56
CA GLU A 178 3.51 -19.26 -15.72
C GLU A 178 4.90 -18.69 -15.37
N PHE A 179 5.13 -18.38 -14.09
CA PHE A 179 6.37 -17.79 -13.57
C PHE A 179 7.23 -18.77 -12.78
N ASN A 180 6.98 -20.07 -12.85
CA ASN A 180 7.74 -21.10 -12.12
C ASN A 180 7.84 -20.86 -10.61
N VAL A 181 6.77 -20.38 -9.98
CA VAL A 181 6.74 -20.10 -8.55
C VAL A 181 7.00 -21.36 -7.73
N ASN A 182 7.96 -21.30 -6.82
CA ASN A 182 8.37 -22.43 -5.98
C ASN A 182 7.54 -22.57 -4.70
N SER A 183 7.12 -21.43 -4.15
CA SER A 183 6.32 -21.39 -2.91
C SER A 183 5.45 -20.16 -2.84
N ILE A 184 4.40 -20.24 -2.03
CA ILE A 184 3.45 -19.15 -1.79
C ILE A 184 3.41 -18.86 -0.29
N VAL A 185 3.63 -17.59 0.08
CA VAL A 185 3.57 -17.11 1.47
C VAL A 185 2.33 -16.24 1.63
N LYS A 186 1.55 -16.49 2.69
CA LYS A 186 0.44 -15.61 3.05
C LYS A 186 1.00 -14.37 3.74
N MET A 187 0.54 -13.19 3.32
CA MET A 187 0.84 -11.90 3.94
C MET A 187 -0.38 -10.98 3.83
N ALA A 188 -0.67 -10.23 4.89
CA ALA A 188 -1.78 -9.28 4.89
C ALA A 188 -1.37 -7.90 4.34
N SER A 189 -2.32 -7.00 4.18
CA SER A 189 -2.21 -5.58 3.87
C SER A 189 -1.38 -5.21 2.62
N SER A 190 -1.17 -3.92 2.41
CA SER A 190 -0.30 -3.35 1.38
C SER A 190 1.19 -3.65 1.62
N TYR A 191 1.55 -4.19 2.77
CA TYR A 191 2.93 -4.62 3.06
C TYR A 191 3.52 -5.54 1.98
N LYS A 192 2.69 -6.32 1.29
CA LYS A 192 3.09 -7.13 0.12
C LYS A 192 3.79 -6.35 -0.98
N PHE A 193 3.34 -5.14 -1.26
CA PHE A 193 3.97 -4.25 -2.25
C PHE A 193 5.36 -3.82 -1.79
N CYS A 194 5.47 -3.48 -0.50
CA CYS A 194 6.71 -3.00 0.10
C CYS A 194 7.80 -4.07 0.10
N VAL A 195 7.47 -5.31 0.44
CA VAL A 195 8.46 -6.41 0.45
C VAL A 195 8.82 -6.91 -0.96
N ILE A 196 8.01 -6.61 -1.98
CA ILE A 196 8.42 -6.77 -3.38
C ILE A 196 9.37 -5.62 -3.78
N ALA A 197 9.09 -4.39 -3.33
CA ALA A 197 9.97 -3.24 -3.57
C ALA A 197 11.38 -3.41 -2.97
N THR A 198 11.49 -4.12 -1.83
CA THR A 198 12.79 -4.48 -1.24
C THR A 198 13.46 -5.67 -1.92
N GLY A 199 12.76 -6.43 -2.76
CA GLY A 199 13.25 -7.68 -3.34
C GLY A 199 13.25 -8.87 -2.37
N GLU A 200 12.61 -8.75 -1.21
CA GLU A 200 12.41 -9.88 -0.28
C GLU A 200 11.51 -10.97 -0.86
N TYR A 201 10.58 -10.58 -1.74
CA TYR A 201 9.67 -11.47 -2.47
C TYR A 201 9.57 -11.08 -3.94
N ASP A 202 9.12 -12.01 -4.79
CA ASP A 202 9.26 -11.89 -6.23
C ASP A 202 7.98 -11.47 -6.95
N ILE A 203 6.82 -11.97 -6.51
CA ILE A 203 5.57 -11.83 -7.24
C ILE A 203 4.36 -11.83 -6.30
N TYR A 204 3.36 -11.01 -6.63
CA TYR A 204 2.04 -11.06 -5.99
C TYR A 204 0.95 -11.00 -7.06
N ALA A 205 0.03 -11.95 -7.02
CA ALA A 205 -1.14 -11.98 -7.87
C ALA A 205 -2.42 -11.99 -7.04
N ALA A 206 -3.39 -11.17 -7.42
CA ALA A 206 -4.69 -11.11 -6.77
C ALA A 206 -5.83 -10.97 -7.78
N ARG A 207 -6.98 -11.61 -7.48
CA ARG A 207 -8.21 -11.32 -8.20
C ARG A 207 -8.80 -9.99 -7.74
N GLU A 208 -9.77 -9.48 -8.45
CA GLU A 208 -10.56 -8.32 -8.07
C GLU A 208 -11.15 -8.47 -6.65
N ARG A 209 -10.81 -7.57 -5.73
CA ARG A 209 -11.27 -7.64 -4.33
C ARG A 209 -11.05 -6.39 -3.49
N ALA A 210 -10.03 -5.60 -3.77
CA ALA A 210 -9.56 -4.50 -2.93
C ALA A 210 -10.05 -3.16 -3.46
N ASN A 211 -10.09 -2.15 -2.60
CA ASN A 211 -10.33 -0.78 -3.00
C ASN A 211 -9.02 -0.09 -3.44
N GLU A 212 -9.15 1.08 -4.07
CA GLU A 212 -7.99 1.82 -4.57
C GLU A 212 -7.05 2.26 -3.46
N TRP A 213 -7.59 2.66 -2.30
CA TRP A 213 -6.79 3.09 -1.15
C TRP A 213 -5.96 1.97 -0.52
N ASP A 214 -6.37 0.68 -0.66
CA ASP A 214 -5.62 -0.48 -0.19
C ASP A 214 -4.30 -0.67 -0.96
N TYR A 215 -4.24 -0.23 -2.23
CA TYR A 215 -3.12 -0.53 -3.13
C TYR A 215 -2.28 0.67 -3.54
N ALA A 216 -2.86 1.87 -3.63
CA ALA A 216 -2.22 3.01 -4.28
C ALA A 216 -0.85 3.39 -3.68
N ALA A 217 -0.71 3.39 -2.35
CA ALA A 217 0.54 3.74 -1.69
C ALA A 217 1.64 2.70 -1.95
N GLY A 218 1.30 1.42 -1.75
CA GLY A 218 2.20 0.31 -2.04
C GLY A 218 2.57 0.25 -3.53
N HIS A 219 1.60 0.51 -4.43
CA HIS A 219 1.84 0.58 -5.88
C HIS A 219 2.90 1.63 -6.21
N ALA A 220 2.75 2.89 -5.73
CA ALA A 220 3.73 3.94 -5.97
C ALA A 220 5.13 3.53 -5.50
N ILE A 221 5.24 2.93 -4.31
CA ILE A 221 6.51 2.47 -3.74
C ILE A 221 7.14 1.38 -4.61
N ALA A 222 6.38 0.34 -4.94
CA ALA A 222 6.89 -0.79 -5.71
C ALA A 222 7.26 -0.38 -7.15
N GLN A 223 6.40 0.38 -7.84
CA GLN A 223 6.66 0.86 -9.19
C GLN A 223 7.89 1.78 -9.24
N ASN A 224 8.02 2.70 -8.29
CA ASN A 224 9.18 3.60 -8.22
C ASN A 224 10.48 2.87 -7.81
N ALA A 225 10.39 1.69 -7.21
CA ALA A 225 11.52 0.80 -6.96
C ALA A 225 11.90 -0.09 -8.16
N GLY A 226 11.13 -0.04 -9.26
CA GLY A 226 11.37 -0.81 -10.50
C GLY A 226 10.44 -2.01 -10.71
N ALA A 227 9.50 -2.28 -9.81
CA ALA A 227 8.55 -3.37 -9.99
C ALA A 227 7.54 -3.09 -11.12
N ILE A 228 7.09 -4.16 -11.77
CA ILE A 228 6.10 -4.12 -12.83
C ILE A 228 4.73 -4.42 -12.24
N ILE A 229 3.78 -3.51 -12.46
CA ILE A 229 2.43 -3.62 -11.92
C ILE A 229 1.41 -3.50 -13.05
N LYS A 230 0.62 -4.55 -13.22
CA LYS A 230 -0.41 -4.65 -14.26
C LYS A 230 -1.64 -5.39 -13.71
N THR A 231 -2.69 -5.42 -14.49
CA THR A 231 -3.81 -6.35 -14.26
C THR A 231 -3.39 -7.77 -14.68
N LEU A 232 -4.15 -8.81 -14.31
CA LEU A 232 -3.85 -10.20 -14.74
C LEU A 232 -3.94 -10.38 -16.26
N ASP A 233 -4.68 -9.53 -16.97
CA ASP A 233 -4.77 -9.48 -18.42
C ASP A 233 -3.80 -8.45 -19.05
N GLU A 234 -2.71 -8.16 -18.33
CA GLU A 234 -1.56 -7.34 -18.76
C GLU A 234 -1.88 -5.88 -19.14
N LYS A 235 -3.03 -5.35 -18.71
CA LYS A 235 -3.40 -3.94 -18.91
C LYS A 235 -2.79 -3.04 -17.85
N PRO A 236 -2.66 -1.71 -18.12
CA PRO A 236 -2.26 -0.74 -17.11
C PRO A 236 -3.18 -0.76 -15.88
N PHE A 237 -2.58 -0.65 -14.69
CA PHE A 237 -3.33 -0.61 -13.45
C PHE A 237 -3.59 0.86 -13.06
N LEU A 238 -4.84 1.32 -13.25
CA LEU A 238 -5.21 2.73 -13.15
C LEU A 238 -6.15 2.99 -11.96
N TYR A 239 -6.14 4.24 -11.47
CA TYR A 239 -6.89 4.75 -10.33
C TYR A 239 -7.90 5.83 -10.72
N GLY A 240 -8.79 6.19 -9.77
CA GLY A 240 -9.84 7.18 -10.01
C GLY A 240 -11.13 6.61 -10.59
N LYS A 241 -11.40 5.33 -10.36
CA LYS A 241 -12.65 4.68 -10.76
C LYS A 241 -13.82 5.18 -9.89
N ALA A 242 -15.02 5.17 -10.45
CA ALA A 242 -16.22 5.74 -9.80
C ALA A 242 -16.57 5.06 -8.45
N ASP A 243 -16.28 3.78 -8.33
CA ASP A 243 -16.55 2.95 -7.14
C ASP A 243 -15.28 2.63 -6.34
N TYR A 244 -14.13 3.16 -6.76
CA TYR A 244 -12.80 2.88 -6.18
C TYR A 244 -12.43 1.38 -6.10
N ARG A 245 -13.07 0.52 -6.89
CA ARG A 245 -12.77 -0.92 -6.91
C ARG A 245 -11.58 -1.21 -7.82
N ASN A 246 -10.66 -2.01 -7.30
CA ASN A 246 -9.50 -2.47 -8.08
C ASN A 246 -9.84 -3.69 -8.92
N PRO A 247 -9.33 -3.74 -10.17
CA PRO A 247 -9.34 -4.96 -10.97
C PRO A 247 -8.40 -6.01 -10.36
N SER A 248 -8.27 -7.14 -11.04
CA SER A 248 -7.24 -8.12 -10.73
C SER A 248 -5.84 -7.52 -10.84
N LEU A 249 -4.88 -8.03 -10.08
CA LEU A 249 -3.54 -7.47 -9.93
C LEU A 249 -2.46 -8.51 -10.17
N LEU A 250 -1.42 -8.12 -10.86
CA LEU A 250 -0.13 -8.81 -10.95
C LEU A 250 1.00 -7.81 -10.67
N ILE A 251 1.84 -8.14 -9.69
CA ILE A 251 3.08 -7.41 -9.40
C ILE A 251 4.23 -8.38 -9.58
N LYS A 252 5.25 -7.96 -10.31
CA LYS A 252 6.54 -8.67 -10.43
C LYS A 252 7.67 -7.73 -10.05
N ARG A 253 8.68 -8.22 -9.33
CA ARG A 253 9.86 -7.40 -9.02
C ARG A 253 10.71 -7.08 -10.26
N SER A 254 10.64 -7.90 -11.32
CA SER A 254 11.34 -7.69 -12.61
C SER A 254 10.59 -8.33 -13.77
N GLU A 255 10.95 -8.01 -15.02
CA GLU A 255 10.38 -8.69 -16.19
C GLU A 255 10.73 -10.18 -16.19
N ASN A 256 11.99 -10.51 -15.92
CA ASN A 256 12.45 -11.88 -15.83
C ASN A 256 12.70 -12.26 -14.37
N LEU A 257 11.77 -12.98 -13.77
CA LEU A 257 11.90 -13.47 -12.40
C LEU A 257 12.94 -14.61 -12.26
N ASN A 258 13.36 -15.21 -13.36
CA ASN A 258 14.33 -16.30 -13.39
C ASN A 258 15.79 -15.83 -13.56
N ASP A 259 15.99 -14.53 -13.79
CA ASP A 259 17.32 -13.91 -13.93
C ASP A 259 17.79 -13.32 -12.53
#